data_f0650b623c95be5a0ecd596cd9292a5b
#
_entry.id   f0650b623c95be5a0ecd596cd9292a5b
#
_cell.length_a   1.000
_cell.length_b   1.000
_cell.length_c   1.000
_cell.angle_alpha   90.00
_cell.angle_beta   90.00
_cell.angle_gamma   90.00
#
_symmetry.space_group_name_H-M   'P 1'
#
loop_
_entity.id
_entity.type
_entity.pdbx_description
1 polymer ?
#
loop_
_entity_poly.entity_id
_entity_poly.type
_entity_poly.pdbx_seq_one_letter_code
_entity_poly.pdbx_strand_id
1 'polypeptide(L)'
;ELPKYILISDFEYFRLYDLDEDKTIEFKLNDLVNNVQHFGYILGYQKKVYKEQDPANIKAAELMGKLHDRLEEIGYTGHPLEVYLVRLLFCLFAEDTTIFNKQQFQDYIEFRTNEDGSDLAPKLQELFQVLDTPSEKRFKNLDEQLAEFPYVNGKLFQEILPMASFDTKMRKALLDCCYIDWSKISPAIFGSMFQSVMNPKERRNLGAHYTSETNILKLIKPLFLDELWAEFENIKNNKNKLPEFHKKISLLKFLDPACGCGNFLVITYRELRLLEIAVLRALNKS
;
A
#
# COMPACT_ATOMS: atom_id res chain seq x y z
N GLU A 1 12.19 -23.09 20.68
CA GLU A 1 10.96 -22.38 20.32
C GLU A 1 10.01 -22.41 21.51
N LEU A 2 9.44 -21.28 21.87
CA LEU A 2 8.41 -21.21 22.90
C LEU A 2 7.11 -21.80 22.32
N PRO A 3 6.35 -22.59 23.11
CA PRO A 3 5.08 -23.12 22.64
C PRO A 3 4.10 -21.98 22.36
N LYS A 4 3.28 -22.11 21.30
CA LYS A 4 2.23 -21.14 20.98
C LYS A 4 0.97 -21.34 21.82
N TYR A 5 0.74 -22.60 22.21
CA TYR A 5 -0.42 -23.01 22.99
C TYR A 5 0.00 -23.82 24.19
N ILE A 6 -0.66 -23.59 25.31
CA ILE A 6 -0.54 -24.43 26.50
C ILE A 6 -1.93 -24.95 26.85
N LEU A 7 -2.08 -26.29 26.88
CA LEU A 7 -3.32 -26.95 27.29
C LEU A 7 -3.13 -27.61 28.66
N ILE A 8 -3.98 -27.26 29.58
CA ILE A 8 -4.04 -27.89 30.92
C ILE A 8 -5.41 -28.52 31.07
N SER A 9 -5.46 -29.74 31.60
CA SER A 9 -6.71 -30.45 31.91
C SER A 9 -6.56 -31.36 33.11
N ASP A 10 -7.60 -31.40 33.93
CA ASP A 10 -7.80 -32.40 34.98
C ASP A 10 -8.82 -33.47 34.57
N PHE A 11 -9.19 -33.53 33.28
CA PHE A 11 -10.20 -34.37 32.64
C PHE A 11 -11.67 -33.99 33.00
N GLU A 12 -11.90 -33.03 33.86
CA GLU A 12 -13.20 -32.40 34.08
C GLU A 12 -13.26 -31.03 33.41
N TYR A 13 -12.19 -30.26 33.55
CA TYR A 13 -11.99 -28.92 32.96
C TYR A 13 -10.82 -28.90 32.01
N PHE A 14 -10.97 -28.10 30.99
CA PHE A 14 -9.92 -27.76 30.03
C PHE A 14 -9.64 -26.27 30.11
N ARG A 15 -8.35 -25.90 30.13
CA ARG A 15 -7.88 -24.53 30.04
C ARG A 15 -6.83 -24.46 28.94
N LEU A 16 -7.13 -23.74 27.87
CA LEU A 16 -6.25 -23.50 26.74
C LEU A 16 -5.75 -22.06 26.77
N TYR A 17 -4.45 -21.90 26.83
CA TYR A 17 -3.78 -20.60 26.68
C TYR A 17 -3.29 -20.45 25.26
N ASP A 18 -3.70 -19.39 24.57
CA ASP A 18 -3.16 -18.93 23.31
C ASP A 18 -2.15 -17.82 23.63
N LEU A 19 -0.84 -18.14 23.55
CA LEU A 19 0.23 -17.21 23.94
C LEU A 19 0.53 -16.15 22.87
N ASP A 20 0.04 -16.36 21.63
CA ASP A 20 0.18 -15.36 20.56
C ASP A 20 -0.88 -14.26 20.70
N GLU A 21 -2.10 -14.61 21.18
CA GLU A 21 -3.23 -13.67 21.36
C GLU A 21 -3.44 -13.23 22.83
N ASP A 22 -2.64 -13.74 23.77
CA ASP A 22 -2.80 -13.55 25.23
C ASP A 22 -4.25 -13.86 25.70
N LYS A 23 -4.79 -14.97 25.20
CA LYS A 23 -6.18 -15.36 25.42
C LYS A 23 -6.27 -16.69 26.15
N THR A 24 -7.14 -16.75 27.15
CA THR A 24 -7.44 -17.98 27.90
C THR A 24 -8.88 -18.42 27.60
N ILE A 25 -9.05 -19.71 27.28
CA ILE A 25 -10.34 -20.34 27.02
C ILE A 25 -10.52 -21.47 28.04
N GLU A 26 -11.62 -21.46 28.77
CA GLU A 26 -11.96 -22.49 29.74
C GLU A 26 -13.31 -23.13 29.40
N PHE A 27 -13.39 -24.47 29.47
CA PHE A 27 -14.64 -25.23 29.27
C PHE A 27 -14.57 -26.59 29.94
N LYS A 28 -15.74 -27.22 30.17
CA LYS A 28 -15.86 -28.56 30.74
C LYS A 28 -15.72 -29.63 29.64
N LEU A 29 -15.35 -30.83 30.07
CA LEU A 29 -15.24 -31.98 29.15
C LEU A 29 -16.56 -32.23 28.38
N ASN A 30 -17.70 -32.05 29.01
CA ASN A 30 -19.02 -32.21 28.38
C ASN A 30 -19.28 -31.20 27.23
N ASP A 31 -18.58 -30.07 27.26
CA ASP A 31 -18.69 -29.01 26.25
C ASP A 31 -17.57 -29.11 25.18
N LEU A 32 -16.72 -30.15 25.20
CA LEU A 32 -15.60 -30.33 24.30
C LEU A 32 -16.05 -30.30 22.83
N VAL A 33 -17.18 -30.93 22.50
CA VAL A 33 -17.71 -30.97 21.13
C VAL A 33 -17.96 -29.56 20.56
N ASN A 34 -18.43 -28.65 21.41
CA ASN A 34 -18.71 -27.25 21.04
C ASN A 34 -17.43 -26.40 20.98
N ASN A 35 -16.32 -26.91 21.52
CA ASN A 35 -15.03 -26.22 21.61
C ASN A 35 -13.92 -26.86 20.75
N VAL A 36 -14.22 -27.88 19.94
CA VAL A 36 -13.27 -28.59 19.07
C VAL A 36 -12.53 -27.64 18.13
N GLN A 37 -13.14 -26.55 17.71
CA GLN A 37 -12.54 -25.52 16.86
C GLN A 37 -11.25 -24.90 17.45
N HIS A 38 -11.12 -24.90 18.77
CA HIS A 38 -9.95 -24.34 19.46
C HIS A 38 -8.74 -25.26 19.40
N PHE A 39 -8.93 -26.52 19.01
CA PHE A 39 -7.87 -27.54 18.86
C PHE A 39 -7.38 -27.72 17.42
N GLY A 40 -7.81 -26.87 16.49
CA GLY A 40 -7.39 -26.92 15.08
C GLY A 40 -5.88 -26.92 14.89
N TYR A 41 -5.12 -26.32 15.82
CA TYR A 41 -3.65 -26.31 15.79
C TYR A 41 -3.01 -27.70 15.88
N ILE A 42 -3.67 -28.67 16.51
CA ILE A 42 -3.20 -30.07 16.61
C ILE A 42 -3.19 -30.73 15.24
N LEU A 43 -4.14 -30.36 14.37
CA LEU A 43 -4.27 -30.85 12.99
C LEU A 43 -3.47 -30.00 11.98
N GLY A 44 -2.63 -29.07 12.46
CA GLY A 44 -1.90 -28.16 11.58
C GLY A 44 -2.76 -27.05 10.96
N TYR A 45 -4.02 -26.94 11.34
CA TYR A 45 -4.85 -25.77 11.00
C TYR A 45 -4.32 -24.57 11.77
N GLN A 46 -3.49 -23.76 11.12
CA GLN A 46 -3.22 -22.42 11.62
C GLN A 46 -4.54 -21.65 11.54
N LYS A 47 -5.01 -21.10 12.67
CA LYS A 47 -6.00 -20.02 12.63
C LYS A 47 -5.54 -19.05 11.56
N LYS A 48 -6.34 -18.86 10.52
CA LYS A 48 -6.20 -17.67 9.69
C LYS A 48 -6.55 -16.52 10.63
N VAL A 49 -5.55 -15.95 11.28
CA VAL A 49 -5.66 -14.64 11.87
C VAL A 49 -5.83 -13.72 10.66
N TYR A 50 -7.07 -13.42 10.33
CA TYR A 50 -7.34 -12.21 9.58
C TYR A 50 -6.89 -11.11 10.53
N LYS A 51 -5.64 -10.63 10.38
CA LYS A 51 -5.31 -9.31 10.87
C LYS A 51 -6.40 -8.43 10.29
N GLU A 52 -7.20 -7.83 11.15
CA GLU A 52 -8.15 -6.80 10.73
C GLU A 52 -7.37 -5.89 9.79
N GLN A 53 -7.89 -5.73 8.57
CA GLN A 53 -7.27 -4.82 7.62
C GLN A 53 -7.21 -3.48 8.35
N ASP A 54 -6.07 -2.84 8.34
CA ASP A 54 -5.90 -1.54 9.00
C ASP A 54 -7.11 -0.67 8.64
N PRO A 55 -7.85 -0.11 9.62
CA PRO A 55 -9.04 0.70 9.35
C PRO A 55 -8.78 1.83 8.35
N ALA A 56 -7.56 2.36 8.31
CA ALA A 56 -7.13 3.35 7.33
C ALA A 56 -7.20 2.80 5.89
N ASN A 57 -6.78 1.55 5.70
CA ASN A 57 -6.80 0.89 4.40
C ASN A 57 -8.23 0.65 3.88
N ILE A 58 -9.14 0.25 4.77
CA ILE A 58 -10.56 0.06 4.43
C ILE A 58 -11.16 1.41 4.03
N LYS A 59 -10.90 2.45 4.83
CA LYS A 59 -11.42 3.79 4.58
C LYS A 59 -10.93 4.39 3.26
N ALA A 60 -9.63 4.23 2.95
CA ALA A 60 -9.05 4.67 1.69
C ALA A 60 -9.71 3.97 0.48
N ALA A 61 -9.90 2.64 0.56
CA ALA A 61 -10.56 1.88 -0.49
C ALA A 61 -12.03 2.29 -0.69
N GLU A 62 -12.77 2.54 0.40
CA GLU A 62 -14.15 3.02 0.34
C GLU A 62 -14.27 4.39 -0.34
N LEU A 63 -13.38 5.34 -0.03
CA LEU A 63 -13.43 6.68 -0.59
C LEU A 63 -13.05 6.68 -2.07
N MET A 64 -12.01 5.94 -2.45
CA MET A 64 -11.65 5.77 -3.85
C MET A 64 -12.73 5.04 -4.64
N GLY A 65 -13.39 4.03 -4.04
CA GLY A 65 -14.54 3.35 -4.62
C GLY A 65 -15.69 4.30 -4.91
N LYS A 66 -16.01 5.20 -3.98
CA LYS A 66 -17.05 6.24 -4.19
C LYS A 66 -16.71 7.19 -5.33
N LEU A 67 -15.45 7.56 -5.48
CA LEU A 67 -15.01 8.42 -6.58
C LEU A 67 -15.09 7.69 -7.92
N HIS A 68 -14.67 6.41 -7.93
CA HIS A 68 -14.82 5.52 -9.09
C HIS A 68 -16.27 5.43 -9.55
N ASP A 69 -17.19 5.04 -8.65
CA ASP A 69 -18.61 4.84 -8.98
C ASP A 69 -19.24 6.09 -9.55
N ARG A 70 -18.91 7.26 -9.01
CA ARG A 70 -19.42 8.55 -9.53
C ARG A 70 -18.88 8.90 -10.91
N LEU A 71 -17.61 8.62 -11.19
CA LEU A 71 -17.04 8.81 -12.52
C LEU A 71 -17.67 7.84 -13.53
N GLU A 72 -17.93 6.60 -13.11
CA GLU A 72 -18.61 5.61 -13.94
C GLU A 72 -20.09 6.01 -14.23
N GLU A 73 -20.82 6.51 -13.23
CA GLU A 73 -22.20 6.99 -13.36
C GLU A 73 -22.35 8.09 -14.41
N ILE A 74 -21.36 8.97 -14.58
CA ILE A 74 -21.38 10.01 -15.62
C ILE A 74 -20.90 9.53 -16.99
N GLY A 75 -20.59 8.21 -17.13
CA GLY A 75 -20.13 7.61 -18.37
C GLY A 75 -18.61 7.70 -18.60
N TYR A 76 -17.83 8.10 -17.60
CA TYR A 76 -16.38 8.08 -17.68
C TYR A 76 -15.89 6.68 -17.31
N THR A 77 -15.61 5.82 -18.30
CA THR A 77 -15.42 4.38 -18.13
C THR A 77 -14.17 3.86 -18.83
N GLY A 78 -13.79 2.60 -18.54
CA GLY A 78 -12.69 1.89 -19.20
C GLY A 78 -11.33 2.46 -18.89
N HIS A 79 -10.37 2.30 -19.81
CA HIS A 79 -8.98 2.72 -19.65
C HIS A 79 -8.81 4.19 -19.18
N PRO A 80 -9.55 5.19 -19.69
CA PRO A 80 -9.45 6.54 -19.16
C PRO A 80 -9.77 6.67 -17.67
N LEU A 81 -10.80 5.97 -17.18
CA LEU A 81 -11.19 5.97 -15.77
C LEU A 81 -10.08 5.36 -14.91
N GLU A 82 -9.54 4.21 -15.34
CA GLU A 82 -8.46 3.53 -14.62
C GLU A 82 -7.24 4.44 -14.47
N VAL A 83 -6.75 5.00 -15.57
CA VAL A 83 -5.57 5.88 -15.55
C VAL A 83 -5.84 7.14 -14.73
N TYR A 84 -7.04 7.71 -14.82
CA TYR A 84 -7.41 8.91 -14.08
C TYR A 84 -7.37 8.68 -12.57
N LEU A 85 -7.95 7.58 -12.09
CA LEU A 85 -7.92 7.20 -10.68
C LEU A 85 -6.50 6.92 -10.18
N VAL A 86 -5.65 6.30 -11.02
CA VAL A 86 -4.22 6.09 -10.69
C VAL A 86 -3.50 7.44 -10.49
N ARG A 87 -3.76 8.41 -11.35
CA ARG A 87 -3.17 9.74 -11.24
C ARG A 87 -3.59 10.45 -9.96
N LEU A 88 -4.89 10.40 -9.64
CA LEU A 88 -5.40 10.97 -8.39
C LEU A 88 -4.78 10.28 -7.17
N LEU A 89 -4.75 8.95 -7.18
CA LEU A 89 -4.14 8.16 -6.12
C LEU A 89 -2.65 8.49 -5.95
N PHE A 90 -1.92 8.65 -7.06
CA PHE A 90 -0.53 9.08 -7.00
C PHE A 90 -0.41 10.46 -6.33
N CYS A 91 -1.25 11.44 -6.70
CA CYS A 91 -1.20 12.77 -6.11
C CYS A 91 -1.45 12.74 -4.59
N LEU A 92 -2.45 11.97 -4.14
CA LEU A 92 -2.76 11.78 -2.72
C LEU A 92 -1.58 11.16 -1.96
N PHE A 93 -0.98 10.11 -2.52
CA PHE A 93 0.18 9.46 -1.92
C PHE A 93 1.43 10.36 -1.94
N ALA A 94 1.67 11.09 -3.04
CA ALA A 94 2.82 11.96 -3.21
C ALA A 94 2.88 13.09 -2.17
N GLU A 95 1.71 13.61 -1.77
CA GLU A 95 1.57 14.64 -0.74
C GLU A 95 2.00 14.14 0.63
N ASP A 96 1.56 12.95 1.03
CA ASP A 96 1.83 12.38 2.36
C ASP A 96 3.19 11.69 2.46
N THR A 97 3.86 11.44 1.33
CA THR A 97 5.19 10.82 1.28
C THR A 97 6.32 11.79 0.94
N THR A 98 6.06 13.09 1.04
CA THR A 98 7.05 14.15 0.81
C THR A 98 7.59 14.27 -0.62
N ILE A 99 6.91 13.64 -1.61
CA ILE A 99 7.17 13.88 -3.04
C ILE A 99 6.62 15.26 -3.42
N PHE A 100 5.43 15.60 -2.92
CA PHE A 100 4.91 16.96 -2.93
C PHE A 100 5.16 17.65 -1.58
N ASN A 101 5.02 18.97 -1.53
CA ASN A 101 4.98 19.68 -0.24
C ASN A 101 3.72 19.28 0.53
N LYS A 102 3.79 19.38 1.84
CA LYS A 102 2.66 19.03 2.70
C LYS A 102 1.42 19.86 2.35
N GLN A 103 0.27 19.21 2.18
CA GLN A 103 -1.02 19.80 1.80
C GLN A 103 -1.04 20.54 0.43
N GLN A 104 -0.04 20.33 -0.41
CA GLN A 104 0.09 21.04 -1.68
C GLN A 104 -1.02 20.64 -2.68
N PHE A 105 -1.35 19.36 -2.76
CA PHE A 105 -2.43 18.87 -3.64
C PHE A 105 -3.81 19.22 -3.07
N GLN A 106 -3.99 19.03 -1.75
CA GLN A 106 -5.21 19.42 -1.06
C GLN A 106 -5.51 20.90 -1.25
N ASP A 107 -4.54 21.78 -0.96
CA ASP A 107 -4.67 23.23 -1.08
C ASP A 107 -4.98 23.65 -2.53
N TYR A 108 -4.34 22.99 -3.49
CA TYR A 108 -4.63 23.23 -4.91
C TYR A 108 -6.08 22.91 -5.26
N ILE A 109 -6.62 21.77 -4.81
CA ILE A 109 -8.03 21.43 -5.05
C ILE A 109 -8.97 22.36 -4.28
N GLU A 110 -8.66 22.67 -3.02
CA GLU A 110 -9.54 23.43 -2.13
C GLU A 110 -9.64 24.88 -2.57
N PHE A 111 -8.52 25.54 -2.89
CA PHE A 111 -8.47 26.98 -3.12
C PHE A 111 -8.44 27.38 -4.60
N ARG A 112 -8.18 26.47 -5.53
CA ARG A 112 -8.05 26.76 -6.98
C ARG A 112 -9.17 26.17 -7.81
N THR A 113 -10.14 25.49 -7.18
CA THR A 113 -11.33 24.98 -7.89
C THR A 113 -12.61 25.52 -7.29
N ASN A 114 -13.62 25.70 -8.14
CA ASN A 114 -14.93 26.15 -7.72
C ASN A 114 -15.64 25.10 -6.85
N GLU A 115 -16.42 25.53 -5.88
CA GLU A 115 -17.17 24.65 -4.97
C GLU A 115 -18.13 23.70 -5.69
N ASP A 116 -18.66 24.13 -6.85
CA ASP A 116 -19.55 23.34 -7.67
C ASP A 116 -18.85 22.25 -8.50
N GLY A 117 -17.50 22.24 -8.51
CA GLY A 117 -16.68 21.27 -9.22
C GLY A 117 -16.58 21.51 -10.74
N SER A 118 -17.19 22.57 -11.27
CA SER A 118 -17.30 22.83 -12.71
C SER A 118 -15.94 22.98 -13.41
N ASP A 119 -14.92 23.46 -12.72
CA ASP A 119 -13.56 23.68 -13.22
C ASP A 119 -12.53 22.65 -12.71
N LEU A 120 -12.96 21.68 -11.92
CA LEU A 120 -12.04 20.69 -11.33
C LEU A 120 -11.31 19.86 -12.40
N ALA A 121 -12.02 19.43 -13.46
CA ALA A 121 -11.40 18.63 -14.52
C ALA A 121 -10.32 19.40 -15.29
N PRO A 122 -10.55 20.63 -15.80
CA PRO A 122 -9.48 21.41 -16.41
C PRO A 122 -8.32 21.70 -15.45
N LYS A 123 -8.57 21.96 -14.18
CA LYS A 123 -7.51 22.18 -13.17
C LYS A 123 -6.65 20.95 -12.92
N LEU A 124 -7.27 19.77 -12.82
CA LEU A 124 -6.54 18.50 -12.73
C LEU A 124 -5.75 18.22 -14.02
N GLN A 125 -6.28 18.54 -15.20
CA GLN A 125 -5.57 18.39 -16.45
C GLN A 125 -4.33 19.29 -16.53
N GLU A 126 -4.43 20.56 -16.09
CA GLU A 126 -3.30 21.47 -15.96
C GLU A 126 -2.22 20.88 -15.03
N LEU A 127 -2.62 20.38 -13.86
CA LEU A 127 -1.71 19.74 -12.91
C LEU A 127 -1.01 18.52 -13.52
N PHE A 128 -1.75 17.63 -14.17
CA PHE A 128 -1.17 16.43 -14.79
C PHE A 128 -0.17 16.79 -15.88
N GLN A 129 -0.42 17.85 -16.64
CA GLN A 129 0.51 18.35 -17.63
C GLN A 129 1.79 18.92 -16.99
N VAL A 130 1.67 19.63 -15.88
CA VAL A 130 2.82 20.14 -15.11
C VAL A 130 3.65 18.99 -14.56
N LEU A 131 3.00 17.95 -14.00
CA LEU A 131 3.70 16.75 -13.50
C LEU A 131 4.44 15.99 -14.60
N ASP A 132 3.97 16.03 -15.85
CA ASP A 132 4.65 15.41 -17.02
C ASP A 132 5.74 16.30 -17.63
N THR A 133 5.81 17.58 -17.27
CA THR A 133 6.71 18.53 -17.90
C THR A 133 7.91 18.85 -17.03
N PRO A 134 9.17 18.52 -17.48
CA PRO A 134 10.38 18.93 -16.78
C PRO A 134 10.39 20.45 -16.52
N SER A 135 10.90 20.85 -15.35
CA SER A 135 10.83 22.23 -14.89
C SER A 135 11.43 23.25 -15.89
N GLU A 136 12.49 22.87 -16.58
CA GLU A 136 13.16 23.70 -17.58
C GLU A 136 12.38 23.86 -18.90
N LYS A 137 11.33 23.05 -19.10
CA LYS A 137 10.45 23.09 -20.28
C LYS A 137 9.10 23.75 -20.02
N ARG A 138 8.84 24.14 -18.78
CA ARG A 138 7.59 24.79 -18.39
C ARG A 138 7.50 26.23 -18.90
N PHE A 139 6.28 26.69 -19.13
CA PHE A 139 6.02 28.08 -19.50
C PHE A 139 6.42 29.04 -18.36
N LYS A 140 7.01 30.18 -18.71
CA LYS A 140 7.48 31.17 -17.73
C LYS A 140 6.35 31.89 -16.97
N ASN A 141 5.15 31.87 -17.53
CA ASN A 141 3.95 32.48 -16.97
C ASN A 141 3.01 31.46 -16.32
N LEU A 142 3.53 30.27 -15.97
CA LEU A 142 2.76 29.29 -15.23
C LEU A 142 2.38 29.85 -13.87
N ASP A 143 1.18 29.49 -13.39
CA ASP A 143 0.75 29.80 -12.03
C ASP A 143 1.78 29.33 -11.01
N GLU A 144 2.08 30.15 -10.00
CA GLU A 144 3.14 29.92 -9.03
C GLU A 144 2.93 28.63 -8.26
N GLN A 145 1.69 28.34 -7.81
CA GLN A 145 1.36 27.09 -7.09
C GLN A 145 1.53 25.86 -7.97
N LEU A 146 1.18 25.96 -9.26
CA LEU A 146 1.42 24.87 -10.21
C LEU A 146 2.90 24.68 -10.49
N ALA A 147 3.67 25.78 -10.57
CA ALA A 147 5.11 25.71 -10.82
C ALA A 147 5.90 24.99 -9.69
N GLU A 148 5.38 25.03 -8.48
CA GLU A 148 5.98 24.36 -7.31
C GLU A 148 5.85 22.84 -7.34
N PHE A 149 4.91 22.25 -8.10
CA PHE A 149 4.80 20.82 -8.21
C PHE A 149 6.03 20.22 -8.91
N PRO A 150 6.60 19.10 -8.40
CA PRO A 150 7.77 18.49 -9.01
C PRO A 150 7.45 17.86 -10.37
N TYR A 151 8.47 17.65 -11.19
CA TYR A 151 8.36 16.79 -12.38
C TYR A 151 8.33 15.32 -11.95
N VAL A 152 7.35 14.56 -12.42
CA VAL A 152 7.21 13.14 -12.20
C VAL A 152 7.71 12.38 -13.43
N ASN A 153 8.95 11.91 -13.36
CA ASN A 153 9.55 11.16 -14.45
C ASN A 153 8.87 9.80 -14.63
N GLY A 154 8.30 9.56 -15.81
CA GLY A 154 7.63 8.30 -16.14
C GLY A 154 6.50 8.48 -17.14
N LYS A 155 5.72 7.42 -17.34
CA LYS A 155 4.64 7.44 -18.33
C LYS A 155 3.25 7.74 -17.74
N LEU A 156 3.16 7.88 -16.42
CA LEU A 156 1.86 8.00 -15.73
C LEU A 156 1.03 9.19 -16.24
N PHE A 157 1.67 10.33 -16.47
CA PHE A 157 1.00 11.57 -16.85
C PHE A 157 1.08 11.90 -18.34
N GLN A 158 1.81 11.10 -19.16
CA GLN A 158 2.04 11.39 -20.58
C GLN A 158 0.79 11.30 -21.44
N GLU A 159 -0.08 10.35 -21.18
CA GLU A 159 -1.28 10.12 -21.99
C GLU A 159 -2.28 11.27 -21.80
N ILE A 160 -2.81 11.79 -22.90
CA ILE A 160 -3.91 12.77 -22.88
C ILE A 160 -5.21 12.01 -22.74
N LEU A 161 -5.86 12.14 -21.59
CA LEU A 161 -7.15 11.52 -21.31
C LEU A 161 -8.30 12.42 -21.73
N PRO A 162 -9.48 11.86 -22.07
CA PRO A 162 -10.70 12.62 -22.18
C PRO A 162 -10.95 13.44 -20.89
N MET A 163 -11.46 14.65 -21.03
CA MET A 163 -11.78 15.47 -19.88
C MET A 163 -13.01 14.90 -19.14
N ALA A 164 -12.85 14.61 -17.86
CA ALA A 164 -13.98 14.21 -17.01
C ALA A 164 -14.89 15.41 -16.73
N SER A 165 -16.05 15.16 -16.13
CA SER A 165 -16.93 16.21 -15.62
C SER A 165 -17.14 15.96 -14.13
N PHE A 166 -17.02 17.01 -13.33
CA PHE A 166 -17.19 16.93 -11.89
C PHE A 166 -18.36 17.79 -11.44
N ASP A 167 -19.01 17.35 -10.37
CA ASP A 167 -20.00 18.10 -9.62
C ASP A 167 -19.52 18.38 -8.19
N THR A 168 -20.30 19.12 -7.41
CA THR A 168 -20.04 19.42 -6.00
C THR A 168 -19.76 18.15 -5.18
N LYS A 169 -20.51 17.06 -5.43
CA LYS A 169 -20.38 15.82 -4.66
C LYS A 169 -19.09 15.07 -5.00
N MET A 170 -18.70 15.11 -6.27
CA MET A 170 -17.45 14.49 -6.74
C MET A 170 -16.23 15.26 -6.25
N ARG A 171 -16.28 16.61 -6.31
CA ARG A 171 -15.23 17.46 -5.72
C ARG A 171 -15.07 17.17 -4.22
N LYS A 172 -16.19 17.11 -3.49
CA LYS A 172 -16.17 16.76 -2.07
C LYS A 172 -15.58 15.37 -1.83
N ALA A 173 -15.93 14.37 -2.64
CA ALA A 173 -15.39 13.02 -2.53
C ALA A 173 -13.86 12.99 -2.73
N LEU A 174 -13.32 13.82 -3.63
CA LEU A 174 -11.87 13.96 -3.80
C LEU A 174 -11.23 14.64 -2.59
N LEU A 175 -11.82 15.72 -2.05
CA LEU A 175 -11.33 16.35 -0.82
C LEU A 175 -11.40 15.41 0.38
N ASP A 176 -12.45 14.59 0.50
CA ASP A 176 -12.52 13.56 1.55
C ASP A 176 -11.36 12.55 1.45
N CYS A 177 -10.85 12.28 0.24
CA CYS A 177 -9.64 11.49 0.06
C CYS A 177 -8.37 12.22 0.55
N CYS A 178 -8.27 13.54 0.37
CA CYS A 178 -7.13 14.33 0.83
C CYS A 178 -6.98 14.36 2.37
N TYR A 179 -8.05 14.12 3.12
CA TYR A 179 -8.01 14.09 4.59
C TYR A 179 -7.52 12.74 5.19
N ILE A 180 -7.16 11.78 4.37
CA ILE A 180 -6.56 10.50 4.82
C ILE A 180 -5.04 10.62 4.76
N ASP A 181 -4.37 10.04 5.74
CA ASP A 181 -2.92 9.88 5.75
C ASP A 181 -2.51 8.69 4.87
N TRP A 182 -2.22 8.96 3.59
CA TRP A 182 -1.84 7.94 2.59
C TRP A 182 -0.46 7.33 2.86
N SER A 183 0.38 7.95 3.69
CA SER A 183 1.68 7.38 4.07
C SER A 183 1.54 6.07 4.85
N LYS A 184 0.41 5.86 5.51
CA LYS A 184 0.07 4.65 6.28
C LYS A 184 -0.60 3.56 5.44
N ILE A 185 -1.01 3.89 4.21
CA ILE A 185 -1.68 2.94 3.33
C ILE A 185 -0.64 1.99 2.72
N SER A 186 -0.87 0.68 2.86
CA SER A 186 0.05 -0.31 2.27
C SER A 186 0.09 -0.17 0.74
N PRO A 187 1.27 -0.11 0.12
CA PRO A 187 1.41 -0.11 -1.34
C PRO A 187 0.67 -1.26 -2.03
N ALA A 188 0.53 -2.38 -1.34
CA ALA A 188 -0.19 -3.55 -1.80
C ALA A 188 -1.70 -3.31 -1.98
N ILE A 189 -2.28 -2.31 -1.30
CA ILE A 189 -3.70 -1.96 -1.45
C ILE A 189 -3.96 -1.24 -2.77
N PHE A 190 -3.00 -0.49 -3.29
CA PHE A 190 -3.12 0.11 -4.61
C PHE A 190 -3.45 -0.97 -5.68
N GLY A 191 -2.76 -2.13 -5.63
CA GLY A 191 -3.08 -3.26 -6.51
C GLY A 191 -4.52 -3.78 -6.35
N SER A 192 -5.03 -3.87 -5.11
CA SER A 192 -6.41 -4.33 -4.87
C SER A 192 -7.46 -3.30 -5.30
N MET A 193 -7.17 -2.01 -5.14
CA MET A 193 -8.03 -0.94 -5.64
C MET A 193 -8.11 -0.97 -7.16
N PHE A 194 -6.98 -1.17 -7.86
CA PHE A 194 -6.97 -1.38 -9.31
C PHE A 194 -7.80 -2.58 -9.74
N GLN A 195 -7.70 -3.69 -9.02
CA GLN A 195 -8.50 -4.88 -9.34
C GLN A 195 -10.00 -4.68 -9.14
N SER A 196 -10.41 -3.84 -8.18
CA SER A 196 -11.82 -3.55 -7.98
C SER A 196 -12.41 -2.70 -9.11
N VAL A 197 -11.58 -1.86 -9.72
CA VAL A 197 -11.94 -0.98 -10.84
C VAL A 197 -11.99 -1.73 -12.17
N MET A 198 -11.14 -2.75 -12.36
CA MET A 198 -11.09 -3.52 -13.60
C MET A 198 -12.31 -4.41 -13.80
N ASN A 199 -12.84 -4.43 -15.02
CA ASN A 199 -13.90 -5.35 -15.41
C ASN A 199 -13.52 -6.82 -15.09
N PRO A 200 -14.41 -7.66 -14.51
CA PRO A 200 -14.11 -9.04 -14.16
C PRO A 200 -13.57 -9.90 -15.30
N LYS A 201 -13.96 -9.61 -16.55
CA LYS A 201 -13.45 -10.31 -17.76
C LYS A 201 -12.00 -9.89 -18.07
N GLU A 202 -11.70 -8.61 -18.01
CA GLU A 202 -10.33 -8.07 -18.23
C GLU A 202 -9.38 -8.53 -17.14
N ARG A 203 -9.82 -8.50 -15.88
CA ARG A 203 -9.09 -9.03 -14.73
C ARG A 203 -8.66 -10.47 -14.92
N ARG A 204 -9.58 -11.33 -15.43
CA ARG A 204 -9.30 -12.73 -15.71
C ARG A 204 -8.33 -12.92 -16.88
N ASN A 205 -8.49 -12.14 -17.93
CA ASN A 205 -7.64 -12.20 -19.13
C ASN A 205 -6.21 -11.70 -18.87
N LEU A 206 -6.05 -10.71 -18.00
CA LEU A 206 -4.75 -10.16 -17.63
C LEU A 206 -4.07 -10.92 -16.48
N GLY A 207 -4.75 -11.92 -15.88
CA GLY A 207 -4.23 -12.64 -14.71
C GLY A 207 -4.01 -11.72 -13.50
N ALA A 208 -4.73 -10.59 -13.46
CA ALA A 208 -4.60 -9.59 -12.40
C ALA A 208 -5.20 -10.11 -11.08
N HIS A 209 -4.44 -10.90 -10.35
CA HIS A 209 -4.77 -11.37 -9.02
C HIS A 209 -3.88 -10.67 -7.99
N TYR A 210 -4.51 -9.94 -7.09
CA TYR A 210 -3.84 -9.29 -5.99
C TYR A 210 -3.34 -10.29 -4.95
N THR A 211 -2.06 -10.22 -4.63
CA THR A 211 -1.47 -10.98 -3.53
C THR A 211 -1.27 -10.05 -2.34
N SER A 212 -1.90 -10.38 -1.20
CA SER A 212 -1.80 -9.57 0.02
C SER A 212 -0.35 -9.48 0.52
N GLU A 213 -0.01 -8.37 1.16
CA GLU A 213 1.31 -8.15 1.76
C GLU A 213 1.71 -9.29 2.69
N THR A 214 0.78 -9.79 3.51
CA THR A 214 1.03 -10.94 4.39
C THR A 214 1.48 -12.18 3.62
N ASN A 215 0.88 -12.46 2.46
CA ASN A 215 1.25 -13.62 1.65
C ASN A 215 2.59 -13.39 0.92
N ILE A 216 2.85 -12.16 0.49
CA ILE A 216 4.16 -11.78 -0.08
C ILE A 216 5.26 -12.00 0.96
N LEU A 217 5.08 -11.49 2.18
CA LEU A 217 6.05 -11.66 3.26
C LEU A 217 6.28 -13.12 3.64
N LYS A 218 5.24 -13.98 3.59
CA LYS A 218 5.40 -15.42 3.81
C LYS A 218 6.32 -16.08 2.79
N LEU A 219 6.40 -15.54 1.58
CA LEU A 219 7.27 -16.03 0.54
C LEU A 219 8.68 -15.45 0.66
N ILE A 220 8.81 -14.12 0.72
CA ILE A 220 10.12 -13.45 0.63
C ILE A 220 10.95 -13.60 1.91
N LYS A 221 10.31 -13.71 3.09
CA LYS A 221 11.02 -13.92 4.36
C LYS A 221 11.89 -15.16 4.34
N PRO A 222 11.33 -16.38 4.20
CA PRO A 222 12.15 -17.61 4.20
C PRO A 222 13.04 -17.75 2.96
N LEU A 223 12.72 -17.02 1.85
CA LEU A 223 13.48 -17.14 0.60
C LEU A 223 14.86 -16.45 0.68
N PHE A 224 14.93 -15.26 1.29
CA PHE A 224 16.19 -14.50 1.39
C PHE A 224 16.22 -13.50 2.56
N LEU A 225 15.07 -12.98 3.00
CA LEU A 225 15.04 -11.83 3.91
C LEU A 225 15.47 -12.21 5.33
N ASP A 226 15.03 -13.36 5.82
CA ASP A 226 15.39 -13.86 7.17
C ASP A 226 16.90 -14.15 7.27
N GLU A 227 17.50 -14.69 6.19
CA GLU A 227 18.95 -14.93 6.12
C GLU A 227 19.73 -13.61 6.15
N LEU A 228 19.31 -12.61 5.38
CA LEU A 228 19.94 -11.30 5.36
C LEU A 228 19.85 -10.59 6.73
N TRP A 229 18.70 -10.66 7.38
CA TRP A 229 18.56 -10.11 8.74
C TRP A 229 19.41 -10.85 9.76
N ALA A 230 19.49 -12.19 9.70
CA ALA A 230 20.36 -12.98 10.58
C ALA A 230 21.83 -12.65 10.37
N GLU A 231 22.28 -12.48 9.12
CA GLU A 231 23.64 -12.05 8.81
C GLU A 231 23.94 -10.65 9.37
N PHE A 232 23.01 -9.69 9.18
CA PHE A 232 23.14 -8.35 9.74
C PHE A 232 23.25 -8.38 11.28
N GLU A 233 22.40 -9.13 11.97
CA GLU A 233 22.41 -9.25 13.43
C GLU A 233 23.76 -9.78 13.95
N ASN A 234 24.37 -10.73 13.22
CA ASN A 234 25.68 -11.30 13.58
C ASN A 234 26.84 -10.30 13.39
N ILE A 235 26.71 -9.35 12.48
CA ILE A 235 27.81 -8.43 12.13
C ILE A 235 27.55 -6.97 12.58
N LYS A 236 26.37 -6.63 13.10
CA LYS A 236 25.96 -5.22 13.38
C LYS A 236 26.92 -4.44 14.30
N ASN A 237 27.71 -5.14 15.11
CA ASN A 237 28.71 -4.54 15.98
C ASN A 237 30.13 -4.53 15.35
N ASN A 238 30.28 -5.01 14.13
CA ASN A 238 31.57 -5.08 13.42
C ASN A 238 31.61 -4.07 12.26
N LYS A 239 32.13 -2.87 12.56
CA LYS A 239 32.22 -1.76 11.57
C LYS A 239 33.00 -2.11 10.30
N ASN A 240 33.89 -3.11 10.33
CA ASN A 240 34.69 -3.50 9.17
C ASN A 240 33.89 -4.40 8.20
N LYS A 241 32.91 -5.16 8.69
CA LYS A 241 32.07 -6.04 7.86
C LYS A 241 30.81 -5.36 7.32
N LEU A 242 30.33 -4.32 7.97
CA LEU A 242 29.11 -3.61 7.56
C LEU A 242 29.18 -2.99 6.13
N PRO A 243 30.30 -2.36 5.68
CA PRO A 243 30.37 -1.84 4.32
C PRO A 243 30.31 -2.94 3.24
N GLU A 244 30.90 -4.09 3.51
CA GLU A 244 30.87 -5.24 2.60
C GLU A 244 29.44 -5.79 2.51
N PHE A 245 28.76 -5.90 3.65
CA PHE A 245 27.36 -6.34 3.69
C PHE A 245 26.42 -5.32 2.99
N HIS A 246 26.63 -4.02 3.18
CA HIS A 246 25.89 -3.00 2.46
C HIS A 246 26.07 -3.13 0.93
N LYS A 247 27.30 -3.36 0.49
CA LYS A 247 27.59 -3.63 -0.92
C LYS A 247 26.91 -4.92 -1.41
N LYS A 248 26.88 -5.99 -0.58
CA LYS A 248 26.16 -7.22 -0.92
C LYS A 248 24.68 -6.94 -1.19
N ILE A 249 24.01 -6.20 -0.31
CA ILE A 249 22.59 -5.84 -0.48
C ILE A 249 22.38 -5.08 -1.79
N SER A 250 23.24 -4.11 -2.11
CA SER A 250 23.10 -3.28 -3.32
C SER A 250 23.29 -4.05 -4.63
N LEU A 251 23.90 -5.23 -4.60
CA LEU A 251 24.15 -6.07 -5.77
C LEU A 251 23.06 -7.12 -6.00
N LEU A 252 22.10 -7.27 -5.07
CA LEU A 252 20.99 -8.20 -5.23
C LEU A 252 20.12 -7.82 -6.41
N LYS A 253 19.72 -8.83 -7.18
CA LYS A 253 18.84 -8.67 -8.34
C LYS A 253 17.63 -9.58 -8.16
N PHE A 254 16.45 -9.03 -8.40
CA PHE A 254 15.19 -9.74 -8.31
C PHE A 254 14.48 -9.70 -9.64
N LEU A 255 13.90 -10.82 -10.02
CA LEU A 255 13.08 -10.97 -11.22
C LEU A 255 11.76 -11.61 -10.84
N ASP A 256 10.68 -10.93 -11.16
CA ASP A 256 9.32 -11.49 -11.14
C ASP A 256 8.79 -11.50 -12.59
N PRO A 257 8.79 -12.66 -13.26
CA PRO A 257 8.39 -12.75 -14.67
C PRO A 257 6.88 -12.59 -14.88
N ALA A 258 6.09 -12.61 -13.82
CA ALA A 258 4.63 -12.47 -13.82
C ALA A 258 4.19 -11.38 -12.82
N CYS A 259 4.92 -10.27 -12.77
CA CYS A 259 4.86 -9.28 -11.67
C CYS A 259 3.48 -8.60 -11.49
N GLY A 260 2.60 -8.64 -12.49
CA GLY A 260 1.32 -7.93 -12.43
C GLY A 260 1.56 -6.42 -12.15
N CYS A 261 0.98 -5.92 -11.06
CA CYS A 261 1.23 -4.54 -10.61
C CYS A 261 2.56 -4.36 -9.83
N GLY A 262 3.40 -5.38 -9.76
CA GLY A 262 4.72 -5.31 -9.14
C GLY A 262 4.75 -5.43 -7.61
N ASN A 263 3.68 -5.88 -6.97
CA ASN A 263 3.57 -5.91 -5.51
C ASN A 263 4.72 -6.68 -4.83
N PHE A 264 5.15 -7.82 -5.39
CA PHE A 264 6.28 -8.56 -4.85
C PHE A 264 7.56 -7.73 -4.89
N LEU A 265 7.84 -7.05 -6.00
CA LEU A 265 9.02 -6.22 -6.16
C LEU A 265 8.98 -4.99 -5.25
N VAL A 266 7.83 -4.34 -5.12
CA VAL A 266 7.64 -3.17 -4.23
C VAL A 266 7.86 -3.55 -2.77
N ILE A 267 7.23 -4.63 -2.29
CA ILE A 267 7.40 -5.08 -0.90
C ILE A 267 8.83 -5.56 -0.66
N THR A 268 9.42 -6.31 -1.60
CA THR A 268 10.83 -6.73 -1.52
C THR A 268 11.76 -5.51 -1.40
N TYR A 269 11.57 -4.50 -2.24
CA TYR A 269 12.36 -3.27 -2.18
C TYR A 269 12.20 -2.56 -0.83
N ARG A 270 10.98 -2.42 -0.33
CA ARG A 270 10.72 -1.80 0.98
C ARG A 270 11.44 -2.53 2.11
N GLU A 271 11.35 -3.84 2.17
CA GLU A 271 12.00 -4.64 3.22
C GLU A 271 13.53 -4.55 3.16
N LEU A 272 14.10 -4.55 1.95
CA LEU A 272 15.53 -4.36 1.76
C LEU A 272 16.00 -2.95 2.15
N ARG A 273 15.18 -1.91 1.87
CA ARG A 273 15.45 -0.54 2.33
C ARG A 273 15.42 -0.42 3.86
N LEU A 274 14.52 -1.12 4.54
CA LEU A 274 14.50 -1.18 6.01
C LEU A 274 15.79 -1.80 6.56
N LEU A 275 16.25 -2.90 5.96
CA LEU A 275 17.52 -3.52 6.31
C LEU A 275 18.72 -2.59 6.04
N GLU A 276 18.75 -1.95 4.88
CA GLU A 276 19.80 -1.00 4.52
C GLU A 276 19.85 0.18 5.50
N ILE A 277 18.70 0.74 5.89
CA ILE A 277 18.63 1.80 6.90
C ILE A 277 19.20 1.31 8.25
N ALA A 278 18.93 0.05 8.64
CA ALA A 278 19.49 -0.52 9.86
C ALA A 278 21.03 -0.63 9.77
N VAL A 279 21.57 -1.05 8.62
CA VAL A 279 23.02 -1.10 8.37
C VAL A 279 23.64 0.29 8.45
N LEU A 280 23.06 1.29 7.79
CA LEU A 280 23.55 2.67 7.80
C LEU A 280 23.52 3.27 9.21
N ARG A 281 22.47 2.98 9.98
CA ARG A 281 22.41 3.39 11.40
C ARG A 281 23.49 2.74 12.25
N ALA A 282 23.80 1.46 11.99
CA ALA A 282 24.87 0.75 12.69
C ALA A 282 26.27 1.31 12.32
N LEU A 283 26.49 1.70 11.07
CA LEU A 283 27.71 2.34 10.60
C LEU A 283 27.92 3.73 11.25
N ASN A 284 26.84 4.49 11.42
CA ASN A 284 26.89 5.86 11.95
C ASN A 284 26.80 5.94 13.50
N LYS A 285 26.64 4.82 14.20
CA LYS A 285 26.79 4.79 15.66
C LYS A 285 28.26 4.99 16.00
N SER A 286 28.59 6.20 16.46
CA SER A 286 29.91 6.59 17.00
C SER A 286 30.18 5.95 18.36
#